data_b459c48eb3e8e825ca1bd4524634c1ba
#
_entry.id   b459c48eb3e8e825ca1bd4524634c1ba
#
_cell.length_a   1.000
_cell.length_b   1.000
_cell.length_c   1.000
_cell.angle_alpha   90.00
_cell.angle_beta   90.00
_cell.angle_gamma   90.00
#
_symmetry.space_group_name_H-M   'P 1'
#
loop_
_entity.id
_entity.type
_entity.pdbx_description
1 polymer ?
#
loop_
_entity_poly.entity_id
_entity_poly.type
_entity_poly.pdbx_seq_one_letter_code
_entity_poly.pdbx_strand_id
1 'polypeptide(L)'
;ARTGIFLPNPTVELNQLWADRSVGGNANELAVVQSFDFPTVYANKNKLAKLKSATSDLQYAATRQEILLTAQQTCQEIIYLRKQKQLLDQRLKNAEKLAELYRQRFANGDANRLEYNKIQLEKINANNASRLNNSALRAQLEKLQALNGGHPLDFETTDYPQTQVLPDYSSLESEYLAADPTLKSLRSESESAYW
;
A
#
# COMPACT_ATOMS: atom_id res chain seq x y z
N ALA A 1 2.56 14.27 19.04
CA ALA A 1 1.55 15.34 18.91
C ALA A 1 1.06 15.82 20.28
N ARG A 2 1.67 16.90 20.82
CA ARG A 2 1.23 17.54 22.08
C ARG A 2 0.40 18.81 21.82
N THR A 3 -0.13 18.98 20.61
CA THR A 3 -0.99 20.10 20.25
C THR A 3 -2.33 20.01 20.99
N GLY A 4 -2.70 21.04 21.71
CA GLY A 4 -3.98 21.11 22.45
C GLY A 4 -3.90 20.84 23.96
N ILE A 5 -2.69 20.60 24.50
CA ILE A 5 -2.49 20.43 25.97
C ILE A 5 -2.06 21.74 26.62
N PHE A 6 -1.87 22.80 25.85
CA PHE A 6 -1.43 24.10 26.34
C PHE A 6 -2.60 24.89 26.93
N LEU A 7 -2.28 25.74 27.90
CA LEU A 7 -3.21 26.75 28.39
C LEU A 7 -3.65 27.65 27.23
N PRO A 8 -4.93 28.03 27.15
CA PRO A 8 -5.38 29.07 26.23
C PRO A 8 -4.57 30.34 26.42
N ASN A 9 -4.31 31.08 25.33
CA ASN A 9 -3.61 32.33 25.45
C ASN A 9 -4.43 33.33 26.25
N PRO A 10 -3.81 34.17 27.09
CA PRO A 10 -4.50 35.28 27.73
C PRO A 10 -5.03 36.26 26.68
N THR A 11 -6.26 36.71 26.88
CA THR A 11 -6.86 37.76 26.07
C THR A 11 -6.72 39.10 26.82
N VAL A 12 -6.17 40.07 26.15
CA VAL A 12 -6.07 41.45 26.66
C VAL A 12 -7.02 42.33 25.87
N GLU A 13 -8.01 42.88 26.56
CA GLU A 13 -9.00 43.77 25.97
C GLU A 13 -8.81 45.17 26.51
N LEU A 14 -8.68 46.14 25.62
CA LEU A 14 -8.65 47.58 25.95
C LEU A 14 -9.90 48.24 25.38
N ASN A 15 -10.80 48.59 26.25
CA ASN A 15 -12.03 49.32 25.88
C ASN A 15 -11.89 50.80 26.25
N GLN A 16 -12.04 51.65 25.28
CA GLN A 16 -12.09 53.12 25.49
C GLN A 16 -13.53 53.59 25.39
N LEU A 17 -14.09 53.98 26.54
CA LEU A 17 -15.44 54.51 26.65
C LEU A 17 -15.43 56.01 26.53
N TRP A 18 -16.08 56.53 25.50
CA TRP A 18 -16.28 57.94 25.27
C TRP A 18 -17.62 58.35 25.85
N ALA A 19 -17.62 59.21 26.89
CA ALA A 19 -18.84 59.73 27.46
C ALA A 19 -18.85 61.27 27.34
N ASP A 20 -20.05 61.84 27.28
CA ASP A 20 -20.19 63.31 27.28
C ASP A 20 -19.71 63.91 28.62
N ARG A 21 -19.02 65.00 28.57
CA ARG A 21 -18.47 65.68 29.75
C ARG A 21 -19.52 65.98 30.83
N SER A 22 -20.81 66.00 30.46
CA SER A 22 -21.90 66.22 31.37
C SER A 22 -22.29 64.98 32.24
N VAL A 23 -21.76 63.78 31.90
CA VAL A 23 -22.17 62.53 32.53
C VAL A 23 -20.99 61.77 33.16
N GLY A 24 -19.77 62.31 33.15
CA GLY A 24 -18.67 61.61 33.86
C GLY A 24 -17.33 61.55 33.15
N GLY A 25 -17.23 61.91 31.88
CA GLY A 25 -15.94 61.91 31.15
C GLY A 25 -15.54 60.55 30.54
N ASN A 26 -14.40 60.52 29.82
CA ASN A 26 -13.88 59.35 29.17
C ASN A 26 -13.30 58.35 30.20
N ALA A 27 -13.61 57.07 30.03
CA ALA A 27 -13.03 56.00 30.83
C ALA A 27 -12.28 55.02 29.95
N ASN A 28 -11.14 54.51 30.42
CA ASN A 28 -10.39 53.44 29.80
C ASN A 28 -10.52 52.20 30.69
N GLU A 29 -10.94 51.09 30.09
CA GLU A 29 -11.02 49.80 30.76
C GLU A 29 -9.99 48.86 30.14
N LEU A 30 -9.14 48.25 30.97
CA LEU A 30 -8.21 47.22 30.61
C LEU A 30 -8.63 45.96 31.29
N ALA A 31 -9.03 44.96 30.50
CA ALA A 31 -9.35 43.62 30.98
C ALA A 31 -8.30 42.62 30.51
N VAL A 32 -7.83 41.79 31.42
CA VAL A 32 -6.96 40.65 31.10
C VAL A 32 -7.71 39.38 31.54
N VAL A 33 -8.05 38.57 30.56
CA VAL A 33 -8.81 37.33 30.82
C VAL A 33 -7.94 36.10 30.49
N GLN A 34 -7.74 35.25 31.49
CA GLN A 34 -7.06 33.98 31.35
C GLN A 34 -8.01 32.85 31.75
N SER A 35 -8.30 31.94 30.79
CA SER A 35 -9.12 30.76 31.05
C SER A 35 -8.24 29.58 31.50
N PHE A 36 -8.74 28.82 32.45
CA PHE A 36 -8.11 27.59 32.91
C PHE A 36 -9.14 26.48 32.89
N ASP A 37 -8.82 25.36 32.19
CA ASP A 37 -9.60 24.14 32.33
C ASP A 37 -9.26 23.48 33.68
N PHE A 38 -10.18 22.64 34.18
CA PHE A 38 -9.91 21.89 35.40
C PHE A 38 -8.72 20.94 35.21
N PRO A 39 -7.82 20.73 36.20
CA PRO A 39 -6.57 19.98 36.02
C PRO A 39 -6.75 18.56 35.46
N THR A 40 -7.88 17.89 35.75
CA THR A 40 -8.21 16.57 35.22
C THR A 40 -8.39 16.58 33.68
N VAL A 41 -8.84 17.71 33.08
CA VAL A 41 -8.99 17.85 31.65
C VAL A 41 -7.62 17.78 30.97
N TYR A 42 -6.61 18.43 31.53
CA TYR A 42 -5.23 18.37 31.00
C TYR A 42 -4.63 16.96 31.14
N ALA A 43 -4.91 16.28 32.26
CA ALA A 43 -4.47 14.89 32.47
C ALA A 43 -5.08 13.95 31.43
N ASN A 44 -6.38 14.08 31.17
CA ASN A 44 -7.10 13.28 30.17
C ASN A 44 -6.65 13.63 28.74
N LYS A 45 -6.47 14.91 28.40
CA LYS A 45 -5.91 15.33 27.11
C LYS A 45 -4.51 14.72 26.88
N ASN A 46 -3.66 14.67 27.92
CA ASN A 46 -2.33 14.07 27.81
C ASN A 46 -2.41 12.55 27.62
N LYS A 47 -3.30 11.86 28.33
CA LYS A 47 -3.54 10.43 28.16
C LYS A 47 -4.04 10.11 26.76
N LEU A 48 -5.04 10.86 26.28
CA LEU A 48 -5.56 10.73 24.90
C LEU A 48 -4.48 10.98 23.85
N ALA A 49 -3.61 11.99 24.04
CA ALA A 49 -2.51 12.27 23.11
C ALA A 49 -1.50 11.11 23.06
N LYS A 50 -1.21 10.46 24.19
CA LYS A 50 -0.35 9.26 24.24
C LYS A 50 -1.00 8.07 23.52
N LEU A 51 -2.29 7.82 23.75
CA LEU A 51 -3.04 6.77 23.06
C LEU A 51 -3.05 7.00 21.54
N LYS A 52 -3.34 8.20 21.10
CA LYS A 52 -3.31 8.56 19.66
C LYS A 52 -1.93 8.36 19.03
N SER A 53 -0.84 8.67 19.78
CA SER A 53 0.50 8.41 19.29
C SER A 53 0.76 6.91 19.15
N ALA A 54 0.40 6.13 20.17
CA ALA A 54 0.54 4.66 20.12
C ALA A 54 -0.30 4.04 19.00
N THR A 55 -1.53 4.52 18.79
CA THR A 55 -2.36 4.08 17.65
C THR A 55 -1.71 4.40 16.30
N SER A 56 -1.10 5.60 16.16
CA SER A 56 -0.37 5.95 14.92
C SER A 56 0.83 5.04 14.66
N ASP A 57 1.57 4.65 15.70
CA ASP A 57 2.69 3.72 15.58
C ASP A 57 2.22 2.32 15.16
N LEU A 58 1.07 1.87 15.67
CA LEU A 58 0.44 0.61 15.27
C LEU A 58 -0.09 0.64 13.84
N GLN A 59 -0.69 1.75 13.42
CA GLN A 59 -1.13 1.96 12.03
C GLN A 59 0.05 1.95 11.06
N TYR A 60 1.15 2.59 11.43
CA TYR A 60 2.39 2.52 10.65
C TYR A 60 2.90 1.08 10.52
N ALA A 61 2.90 0.31 11.62
CA ALA A 61 3.32 -1.09 11.60
C ALA A 61 2.41 -1.95 10.70
N ALA A 62 1.07 -1.73 10.76
CA ALA A 62 0.11 -2.41 9.89
C ALA A 62 0.35 -2.10 8.40
N THR A 63 0.48 -0.81 8.05
CA THR A 63 0.77 -0.38 6.68
C THR A 63 2.09 -0.95 6.18
N ARG A 64 3.11 -0.97 7.03
CA ARG A 64 4.41 -1.58 6.69
C ARG A 64 4.28 -3.08 6.37
N GLN A 65 3.51 -3.83 7.16
CA GLN A 65 3.27 -5.26 6.91
C GLN A 65 2.52 -5.47 5.59
N GLU A 66 1.52 -4.66 5.28
CA GLU A 66 0.75 -4.71 4.03
C GLU A 66 1.65 -4.45 2.81
N ILE A 67 2.52 -3.44 2.88
CA ILE A 67 3.49 -3.14 1.81
C ILE A 67 4.45 -4.31 1.61
N LEU A 68 4.98 -4.89 2.68
CA LEU A 68 5.88 -6.04 2.60
C LEU A 68 5.19 -7.28 2.01
N LEU A 69 3.95 -7.56 2.41
CA LEU A 69 3.16 -8.65 1.84
C LEU A 69 2.92 -8.44 0.35
N THR A 70 2.53 -7.22 -0.03
CA THR A 70 2.33 -6.85 -1.44
C THR A 70 3.62 -7.00 -2.25
N ALA A 71 4.76 -6.61 -1.71
CA ALA A 71 6.06 -6.78 -2.34
C ALA A 71 6.41 -8.27 -2.52
N GLN A 72 6.21 -9.09 -1.49
CA GLN A 72 6.43 -10.55 -1.57
C GLN A 72 5.55 -11.21 -2.62
N GLN A 73 4.26 -10.90 -2.66
CA GLN A 73 3.33 -11.41 -3.68
C GLN A 73 3.75 -10.97 -5.08
N THR A 74 4.16 -9.71 -5.25
CA THR A 74 4.66 -9.19 -6.53
C THR A 74 5.93 -9.92 -6.97
N CYS A 75 6.86 -10.20 -6.05
CA CYS A 75 8.06 -10.99 -6.35
C CYS A 75 7.73 -12.42 -6.79
N GLN A 76 6.78 -13.09 -6.11
CA GLN A 76 6.34 -14.43 -6.48
C GLN A 76 5.69 -14.46 -7.87
N GLU A 77 4.88 -13.45 -8.18
CA GLU A 77 4.25 -13.31 -9.50
C GLU A 77 5.30 -13.05 -10.60
N ILE A 78 6.33 -12.26 -10.33
CA ILE A 78 7.44 -12.06 -11.27
C ILE A 78 8.17 -13.39 -11.56
N ILE A 79 8.44 -14.20 -10.53
CA ILE A 79 9.05 -15.53 -10.69
C ILE A 79 8.16 -16.42 -11.57
N TYR A 80 6.85 -16.46 -11.30
CA TYR A 80 5.87 -17.20 -12.09
C TYR A 80 5.90 -16.77 -13.56
N LEU A 81 5.78 -15.46 -13.83
CA LEU A 81 5.76 -14.92 -15.19
C LEU A 81 7.07 -15.17 -15.94
N ARG A 82 8.21 -15.18 -15.26
CA ARG A 82 9.51 -15.54 -15.85
C ARG A 82 9.57 -17.01 -16.25
N LYS A 83 9.11 -17.93 -15.38
CA LYS A 83 9.02 -19.36 -15.72
C LYS A 83 8.04 -19.59 -16.86
N GLN A 84 6.89 -18.93 -16.83
CA GLN A 84 5.90 -18.99 -17.91
C GLN A 84 6.48 -18.43 -19.24
N LYS A 85 7.27 -17.34 -19.16
CA LYS A 85 7.94 -16.79 -20.34
C LYS A 85 8.84 -17.82 -21.03
N GLN A 86 9.64 -18.58 -20.28
CA GLN A 86 10.51 -19.60 -20.86
C GLN A 86 9.71 -20.65 -21.64
N LEU A 87 8.58 -21.10 -21.10
CA LEU A 87 7.70 -22.07 -21.78
C LEU A 87 7.03 -21.47 -23.01
N LEU A 88 6.54 -20.23 -22.91
CA LEU A 88 5.88 -19.54 -24.03
C LEU A 88 6.86 -19.20 -25.16
N ASP A 89 8.07 -18.81 -24.84
CA ASP A 89 9.12 -18.54 -25.85
C ASP A 89 9.50 -19.85 -26.58
N GLN A 90 9.58 -20.98 -25.88
CA GLN A 90 9.81 -22.27 -26.51
C GLN A 90 8.62 -22.70 -27.40
N ARG A 91 7.37 -22.51 -26.91
CA ARG A 91 6.16 -22.77 -27.70
C ARG A 91 6.11 -21.92 -28.96
N LEU A 92 6.41 -20.63 -28.85
CA LEU A 92 6.47 -19.73 -30.00
C LEU A 92 7.51 -20.19 -31.01
N LYS A 93 8.74 -20.51 -30.57
CA LYS A 93 9.80 -21.03 -31.43
C LYS A 93 9.40 -22.31 -32.16
N ASN A 94 8.68 -23.22 -31.48
CA ASN A 94 8.17 -24.46 -32.11
C ASN A 94 7.05 -24.15 -33.12
N ALA A 95 6.14 -23.25 -32.78
CA ALA A 95 5.06 -22.81 -33.68
C ALA A 95 5.61 -22.10 -34.94
N GLU A 96 6.66 -21.31 -34.80
CA GLU A 96 7.35 -20.65 -35.93
C GLU A 96 8.00 -21.68 -36.89
N LYS A 97 8.71 -22.67 -36.32
CA LYS A 97 9.32 -23.74 -37.13
C LYS A 97 8.24 -24.55 -37.87
N LEU A 98 7.15 -24.86 -37.19
CA LEU A 98 6.04 -25.61 -37.77
C LEU A 98 5.34 -24.79 -38.87
N ALA A 99 5.13 -23.51 -38.65
CA ALA A 99 4.54 -22.61 -39.64
C ALA A 99 5.41 -22.49 -40.92
N GLU A 100 6.74 -22.44 -40.77
CA GLU A 100 7.64 -22.43 -41.91
C GLU A 100 7.62 -23.75 -42.67
N LEU A 101 7.62 -24.91 -41.97
CA LEU A 101 7.49 -26.22 -42.60
C LEU A 101 6.19 -26.34 -43.41
N TYR A 102 5.06 -25.92 -42.84
CA TYR A 102 3.77 -25.99 -43.54
C TYR A 102 3.65 -24.98 -44.66
N ARG A 103 4.33 -23.86 -44.59
CA ARG A 103 4.46 -22.92 -45.70
C ARG A 103 5.12 -23.58 -46.91
N GLN A 104 6.22 -24.32 -46.71
CA GLN A 104 6.92 -25.05 -47.74
C GLN A 104 6.08 -26.20 -48.30
N ARG A 105 5.43 -27.02 -47.43
CA ARG A 105 4.55 -28.10 -47.84
C ARG A 105 3.36 -27.59 -48.65
N PHE A 106 2.75 -26.49 -48.26
CA PHE A 106 1.65 -25.86 -48.98
C PHE A 106 2.10 -25.38 -50.36
N ALA A 107 3.30 -24.76 -50.47
CA ALA A 107 3.85 -24.31 -51.72
C ALA A 107 4.16 -25.46 -52.68
N ASN A 108 4.53 -26.64 -52.15
CA ASN A 108 4.81 -27.85 -52.92
C ASN A 108 3.53 -28.69 -53.24
N GLY A 109 2.37 -28.30 -52.71
CA GLY A 109 1.12 -29.03 -52.88
C GLY A 109 0.93 -30.20 -51.87
N ASP A 110 1.84 -30.38 -50.91
CA ASP A 110 1.85 -31.47 -49.93
C ASP A 110 1.00 -31.17 -48.66
N ALA A 111 0.42 -30.01 -48.56
CA ALA A 111 -0.49 -29.61 -47.51
C ALA A 111 -1.70 -28.87 -48.06
N ASN A 112 -2.87 -29.08 -47.49
CA ASN A 112 -4.06 -28.32 -47.89
C ASN A 112 -4.14 -26.95 -47.20
N ARG A 113 -5.01 -26.08 -47.71
CA ARG A 113 -5.17 -24.70 -47.24
C ARG A 113 -5.66 -24.64 -45.77
N LEU A 114 -6.50 -25.61 -45.35
CA LEU A 114 -7.02 -25.67 -44.01
C LEU A 114 -5.91 -25.97 -42.98
N GLU A 115 -5.06 -26.94 -43.29
CA GLU A 115 -3.88 -27.28 -42.48
C GLU A 115 -2.94 -26.11 -42.34
N TYR A 116 -2.59 -25.48 -43.47
CA TYR A 116 -1.75 -24.27 -43.47
C TYR A 116 -2.33 -23.17 -42.58
N ASN A 117 -3.61 -22.82 -42.76
CA ASN A 117 -4.25 -21.77 -42.00
C ASN A 117 -4.32 -22.11 -40.50
N LYS A 118 -4.57 -23.40 -40.14
CA LYS A 118 -4.57 -23.85 -38.74
C LYS A 118 -3.22 -23.64 -38.06
N ILE A 119 -2.14 -23.95 -38.75
CA ILE A 119 -0.77 -23.75 -38.23
C ILE A 119 -0.43 -22.27 -38.12
N GLN A 120 -0.83 -21.43 -39.08
CA GLN A 120 -0.65 -19.98 -38.97
C GLN A 120 -1.40 -19.40 -37.77
N LEU A 121 -2.63 -19.87 -37.52
CA LEU A 121 -3.41 -19.47 -36.34
C LEU A 121 -2.71 -19.86 -35.04
N GLU A 122 -2.16 -21.07 -34.95
CA GLU A 122 -1.39 -21.51 -33.76
C GLU A 122 -0.16 -20.62 -33.52
N LYS A 123 0.59 -20.27 -34.58
CA LYS A 123 1.71 -19.31 -34.47
C LYS A 123 1.25 -17.96 -33.93
N ILE A 124 0.12 -17.41 -34.45
CA ILE A 124 -0.44 -16.14 -33.98
C ILE A 124 -0.83 -16.24 -32.50
N ASN A 125 -1.49 -17.34 -32.11
CA ASN A 125 -1.90 -17.56 -30.71
C ASN A 125 -0.67 -17.66 -29.78
N ALA A 126 0.37 -18.39 -30.17
CA ALA A 126 1.60 -18.51 -29.39
C ALA A 126 2.30 -17.15 -29.23
N ASN A 127 2.37 -16.35 -30.30
CA ASN A 127 2.94 -15.00 -30.28
C ASN A 127 2.12 -14.08 -29.35
N ASN A 128 0.79 -14.11 -29.42
CA ASN A 128 -0.07 -13.31 -28.56
C ASN A 128 0.11 -13.69 -27.08
N ALA A 129 0.17 -15.00 -26.77
CA ALA A 129 0.43 -15.46 -25.42
C ALA A 129 1.78 -14.97 -24.86
N SER A 130 2.86 -15.04 -25.66
CA SER A 130 4.18 -14.53 -25.26
C SER A 130 4.14 -13.01 -25.04
N ARG A 131 3.49 -12.25 -25.92
CA ARG A 131 3.36 -10.79 -25.79
C ARG A 131 2.57 -10.38 -24.54
N LEU A 132 1.46 -11.05 -24.24
CA LEU A 132 0.64 -10.81 -23.05
C LEU A 132 1.44 -11.07 -21.78
N ASN A 133 2.15 -12.21 -21.73
CA ASN A 133 3.01 -12.54 -20.60
C ASN A 133 4.14 -11.51 -20.40
N ASN A 134 4.79 -11.06 -21.47
CA ASN A 134 5.82 -10.04 -21.40
C ASN A 134 5.26 -8.68 -20.90
N SER A 135 4.04 -8.32 -21.27
CA SER A 135 3.36 -7.12 -20.77
C SER A 135 3.03 -7.25 -19.28
N ALA A 136 2.52 -8.40 -18.85
CA ALA A 136 2.24 -8.68 -17.44
C ALA A 136 3.53 -8.63 -16.59
N LEU A 137 4.61 -9.25 -17.08
CA LEU A 137 5.91 -9.21 -16.39
C LEU A 137 6.42 -7.78 -16.22
N ARG A 138 6.32 -6.95 -17.26
CA ARG A 138 6.71 -5.54 -17.20
C ARG A 138 5.88 -4.78 -16.17
N ALA A 139 4.56 -4.96 -16.17
CA ALA A 139 3.67 -4.32 -15.20
C ALA A 139 4.01 -4.70 -13.75
N GLN A 140 4.36 -5.97 -13.47
CA GLN A 140 4.76 -6.39 -12.13
C GLN A 140 6.12 -5.81 -11.72
N LEU A 141 7.07 -5.68 -12.64
CA LEU A 141 8.35 -5.02 -12.37
C LEU A 141 8.17 -3.53 -12.06
N GLU A 142 7.32 -2.83 -12.82
CA GLU A 142 6.96 -1.43 -12.55
C GLU A 142 6.26 -1.27 -11.18
N LYS A 143 5.37 -2.20 -10.84
CA LYS A 143 4.73 -2.23 -9.51
C LYS A 143 5.75 -2.41 -8.39
N LEU A 144 6.70 -3.33 -8.55
CA LEU A 144 7.77 -3.56 -7.57
C LEU A 144 8.67 -2.32 -7.43
N GLN A 145 9.00 -1.66 -8.54
CA GLN A 145 9.74 -0.40 -8.53
C GLN A 145 8.98 0.71 -7.79
N ALA A 146 7.67 0.84 -8.01
CA ALA A 146 6.83 1.82 -7.31
C ALA A 146 6.82 1.56 -5.79
N LEU A 147 6.74 0.29 -5.35
CA LEU A 147 6.84 -0.08 -3.94
C LEU A 147 8.20 0.25 -3.32
N ASN A 148 9.26 0.33 -4.14
CA ASN A 148 10.61 0.75 -3.72
C ASN A 148 10.82 2.27 -3.86
N GLY A 149 9.76 3.07 -3.81
CA GLY A 149 9.87 4.53 -3.91
C GLY A 149 10.29 5.04 -5.30
N GLY A 150 10.06 4.27 -6.36
CA GLY A 150 10.42 4.61 -7.73
C GLY A 150 11.87 4.26 -8.12
N HIS A 151 12.68 3.78 -7.17
CA HIS A 151 14.05 3.37 -7.47
C HIS A 151 14.06 2.03 -8.21
N PRO A 152 14.87 1.89 -9.28
CA PRO A 152 14.98 0.64 -10.02
C PRO A 152 15.51 -0.46 -9.10
N LEU A 153 14.92 -1.64 -9.23
CA LEU A 153 15.33 -2.85 -8.52
C LEU A 153 15.81 -3.87 -9.55
N ASP A 154 16.99 -4.40 -9.34
CA ASP A 154 17.46 -5.56 -10.08
C ASP A 154 16.99 -6.82 -9.38
N PHE A 155 15.86 -7.38 -9.85
CA PHE A 155 15.28 -8.58 -9.31
C PHE A 155 15.59 -9.75 -10.23
N GLU A 156 16.70 -10.46 -9.97
CA GLU A 156 17.18 -11.56 -10.81
C GLU A 156 16.67 -12.94 -10.41
N THR A 157 16.06 -13.07 -9.22
CA THR A 157 15.61 -14.37 -8.69
C THR A 157 14.62 -15.06 -9.63
N THR A 158 14.89 -16.31 -9.94
CA THR A 158 14.09 -17.17 -10.83
C THR A 158 13.41 -18.33 -10.09
N ASP A 159 13.82 -18.62 -8.87
CA ASP A 159 13.31 -19.72 -8.09
C ASP A 159 12.50 -19.27 -6.88
N TYR A 160 11.47 -20.05 -6.57
CA TYR A 160 10.66 -19.79 -5.38
C TYR A 160 11.47 -20.08 -4.12
N PRO A 161 11.28 -19.29 -3.06
CA PRO A 161 11.85 -19.61 -1.77
C PRO A 161 11.33 -20.97 -1.29
N GLN A 162 12.18 -21.68 -0.54
CA GLN A 162 11.75 -22.97 0.04
C GLN A 162 10.56 -22.74 0.96
N THR A 163 9.54 -23.57 0.80
CA THR A 163 8.35 -23.52 1.65
C THR A 163 8.74 -24.00 3.05
N GLN A 164 8.58 -23.15 4.04
CA GLN A 164 8.72 -23.56 5.44
C GLN A 164 7.53 -24.44 5.85
N VAL A 165 7.79 -25.41 6.72
CA VAL A 165 6.71 -26.20 7.33
C VAL A 165 5.84 -25.26 8.14
N LEU A 166 4.54 -25.20 7.81
CA LEU A 166 3.60 -24.38 8.55
C LEU A 166 3.47 -24.90 9.99
N PRO A 167 3.56 -24.04 11.00
CA PRO A 167 3.25 -24.40 12.38
C PRO A 167 1.81 -24.88 12.52
N ASP A 168 1.50 -25.50 13.67
CA ASP A 168 0.12 -25.88 13.98
C ASP A 168 -0.81 -24.66 14.04
N TYR A 169 -2.06 -24.83 13.63
CA TYR A 169 -3.05 -23.76 13.53
C TYR A 169 -3.23 -23.00 14.85
N SER A 170 -3.29 -23.72 15.96
CA SER A 170 -3.49 -23.12 17.30
C SER A 170 -2.34 -22.22 17.72
N SER A 171 -1.11 -22.58 17.35
CA SER A 171 0.07 -21.72 17.61
C SER A 171 0.08 -20.49 16.73
N LEU A 172 -0.26 -20.62 15.44
CA LEU A 172 -0.39 -19.49 14.52
C LEU A 172 -1.49 -18.52 14.95
N GLU A 173 -2.67 -19.04 15.38
CA GLU A 173 -3.76 -18.21 15.86
C GLU A 173 -3.35 -17.40 17.09
N SER A 174 -2.72 -18.04 18.08
CA SER A 174 -2.28 -17.37 19.30
C SER A 174 -1.22 -16.30 19.04
N GLU A 175 -0.27 -16.58 18.14
CA GLU A 175 0.76 -15.63 17.72
C GLU A 175 0.13 -14.45 16.96
N TYR A 176 -0.79 -14.71 16.03
CA TYR A 176 -1.49 -13.66 15.28
C TYR A 176 -2.28 -12.74 16.21
N LEU A 177 -3.10 -13.29 17.11
CA LEU A 177 -3.91 -12.52 18.07
C LEU A 177 -3.04 -11.67 19.02
N ALA A 178 -1.83 -12.13 19.33
CA ALA A 178 -0.88 -11.41 20.17
C ALA A 178 -0.06 -10.35 19.41
N ALA A 179 0.27 -10.59 18.16
CA ALA A 179 1.22 -9.78 17.40
C ALA A 179 0.56 -8.75 16.47
N ASP A 180 -0.65 -9.02 15.97
CA ASP A 180 -1.30 -8.22 14.92
C ASP A 180 -1.47 -6.74 15.31
N PRO A 181 -0.86 -5.80 14.57
CA PRO A 181 -0.93 -4.38 14.89
C PRO A 181 -2.33 -3.79 14.64
N THR A 182 -3.13 -4.38 13.76
CA THR A 182 -4.50 -3.93 13.47
C THR A 182 -5.42 -4.20 14.65
N LEU A 183 -5.32 -5.41 15.23
CA LEU A 183 -6.08 -5.75 16.43
C LEU A 183 -5.67 -4.88 17.63
N LYS A 184 -4.38 -4.60 17.78
CA LYS A 184 -3.86 -3.69 18.82
C LYS A 184 -4.35 -2.26 18.61
N SER A 185 -4.39 -1.78 17.37
CA SER A 185 -4.92 -0.46 17.01
C SER A 185 -6.40 -0.33 17.38
N LEU A 186 -7.23 -1.31 17.03
CA LEU A 186 -8.65 -1.34 17.36
C LEU A 186 -8.89 -1.33 18.88
N ARG A 187 -8.08 -2.07 19.65
CA ARG A 187 -8.14 -2.04 21.13
C ARG A 187 -7.78 -0.67 21.69
N SER A 188 -6.72 -0.04 21.16
CA SER A 188 -6.30 1.31 21.56
C SER A 188 -7.35 2.37 21.19
N GLU A 189 -7.99 2.26 20.03
CA GLU A 189 -9.10 3.14 19.63
C GLU A 189 -10.33 2.98 20.54
N SER A 190 -10.69 1.75 20.85
CA SER A 190 -11.76 1.46 21.82
C SER A 190 -11.45 2.07 23.19
N GLU A 191 -10.22 1.93 23.69
CA GLU A 191 -9.81 2.55 24.96
C GLU A 191 -9.87 4.09 24.88
N SER A 192 -9.48 4.68 23.75
CA SER A 192 -9.53 6.14 23.56
C SER A 192 -10.95 6.71 23.55
N ALA A 193 -11.95 5.91 23.21
CA ALA A 193 -13.36 6.32 23.18
C ALA A 193 -13.96 6.49 24.59
N TYR A 194 -13.32 5.96 25.62
CA TYR A 194 -13.75 6.12 27.02
C TYR A 194 -13.19 7.37 27.69
N TRP A 195 -12.27 8.12 27.07
CA TRP A 195 -11.59 9.29 27.63
C TRP A 195 -11.89 10.58 26.86
#